data_7cecbdb39639576c36e253f33f3c97d0
#
_entry.id   7cecbdb39639576c36e253f33f3c97d0
#
_cell.length_a   1.000
_cell.length_b   1.000
_cell.length_c   1.000
_cell.angle_alpha   90.00
_cell.angle_beta   90.00
_cell.angle_gamma   90.00
#
_symmetry.space_group_name_H-M   'P 1'
#
loop_
_entity.id
_entity.type
_entity.pdbx_description
1 polymer ?
#
loop_
_entity_poly.entity_id
_entity_poly.type
_entity_poly.pdbx_seq_one_letter_code
_entity_poly.pdbx_strand_id
1 'polypeptide(L)'
;NSLIGPDFYWTAHPLDFLDDNDRARINVFDWQKEFSEIMEAGGFDTVIGNPPYIRIQVMQEWTPESVEYLKQKYRTAQSGNYDIYVVFVERGLSLLNKGGQLGFILPHKFFNAQYGEPLRRLIAKGKHLTEVVHFGHQQVFAGASTYTCLMFLDRTARDTFRFAKVDDLDQWRRVGTGDESEMPVTRVNSAEWAFSAGKGGTLLEKLGRITPKLEDVTDRIFQGLKTSADKIYIVEEKERRKDCVRIFSPEKQAEYWLEPDLLHPLVKGGDSKPYSLTRTNRLILFPYAKQTD
;
A
#
# COMPACT_ATOMS: atom_id res chain seq x y z
N ASN A 1 23.82 3.29 -2.84
CA ASN A 1 22.56 2.95 -2.14
C ASN A 1 22.29 3.99 -1.06
N SER A 2 21.45 4.94 -1.32
CA SER A 2 21.18 6.11 -0.43
C SER A 2 20.55 5.74 0.93
N LEU A 3 20.10 4.51 1.13
CA LEU A 3 19.49 4.02 2.37
C LEU A 3 20.48 3.31 3.29
N ILE A 4 21.58 2.79 2.75
CA ILE A 4 22.55 1.99 3.49
C ILE A 4 23.81 2.80 3.73
N GLY A 5 24.08 3.11 5.00
CA GLY A 5 25.23 3.87 5.43
C GLY A 5 26.46 3.00 5.74
N PRO A 6 27.62 3.61 6.03
CA PRO A 6 28.87 2.91 6.37
C PRO A 6 28.74 1.99 7.58
N ASP A 7 27.80 2.29 8.48
CA ASP A 7 27.50 1.51 9.67
C ASP A 7 26.98 0.10 9.36
N PHE A 8 26.58 -0.17 8.11
CA PHE A 8 26.21 -1.51 7.62
C PHE A 8 27.30 -2.55 7.92
N TYR A 9 28.54 -2.21 7.65
CA TYR A 9 29.68 -3.14 7.81
C TYR A 9 30.00 -3.47 9.27
N TRP A 10 29.50 -2.69 10.23
CA TRP A 10 29.75 -2.93 11.66
C TRP A 10 28.55 -3.54 12.39
N THR A 11 27.34 -3.37 11.84
CA THR A 11 26.11 -3.79 12.53
C THR A 11 25.55 -5.10 11.99
N ALA A 12 25.58 -5.29 10.69
CA ALA A 12 24.91 -6.43 10.05
C ALA A 12 25.85 -7.59 9.71
N HIS A 13 27.07 -7.29 9.24
CA HIS A 13 28.04 -8.31 8.86
C HIS A 13 29.47 -7.82 9.06
N PRO A 14 30.31 -8.57 9.81
CA PRO A 14 31.74 -8.29 9.86
C PRO A 14 32.35 -8.29 8.44
N LEU A 15 33.20 -7.32 8.17
CA LEU A 15 33.83 -7.07 6.86
C LEU A 15 34.47 -8.32 6.20
N ASP A 16 34.84 -9.32 7.01
CA ASP A 16 35.56 -10.51 6.59
C ASP A 16 34.71 -11.54 5.82
N PHE A 17 33.39 -11.38 5.78
CA PHE A 17 32.46 -12.33 5.14
C PHE A 17 31.85 -11.83 3.83
N LEU A 18 32.10 -10.57 3.44
CA LEU A 18 31.56 -10.00 2.21
C LEU A 18 32.65 -9.92 1.14
N ASP A 19 32.39 -10.55 0.00
CA ASP A 19 33.26 -10.42 -1.17
C ASP A 19 33.07 -9.07 -1.89
N ASP A 20 33.90 -8.79 -2.90
CA ASP A 20 33.84 -7.52 -3.64
C ASP A 20 32.54 -7.38 -4.44
N ASN A 21 31.93 -8.49 -4.87
CA ASN A 21 30.64 -8.49 -5.58
C ASN A 21 29.52 -8.12 -4.61
N ASP A 22 29.53 -8.64 -3.39
CA ASP A 22 28.55 -8.31 -2.36
C ASP A 22 28.66 -6.82 -1.97
N ARG A 23 29.87 -6.31 -1.80
CA ARG A 23 30.10 -4.89 -1.52
C ARG A 23 29.61 -4.00 -2.65
N ALA A 24 29.87 -4.35 -3.90
CA ALA A 24 29.40 -3.63 -5.08
C ALA A 24 27.86 -3.66 -5.19
N ARG A 25 27.24 -4.79 -4.84
CA ARG A 25 25.77 -4.99 -4.86
C ARG A 25 25.09 -4.17 -3.77
N ILE A 26 25.62 -4.14 -2.55
CA ILE A 26 25.09 -3.36 -1.43
C ILE A 26 25.29 -1.87 -1.70
N ASN A 27 26.44 -1.47 -2.21
CA ASN A 27 26.79 -0.12 -2.62
C ASN A 27 26.49 0.92 -1.54
N VAL A 28 27.14 0.81 -0.40
CA VAL A 28 27.00 1.71 0.76
C VAL A 28 27.28 3.16 0.37
N PHE A 29 26.48 4.10 0.89
CA PHE A 29 26.62 5.51 0.61
C PHE A 29 26.75 6.34 1.90
N ASP A 30 27.83 7.12 2.00
CA ASP A 30 28.11 7.98 3.14
C ASP A 30 27.71 9.43 2.87
N TRP A 31 26.51 9.81 3.32
CA TRP A 31 25.99 11.17 3.18
C TRP A 31 26.87 12.22 3.87
N GLN A 32 27.48 11.89 5.02
CA GLN A 32 28.32 12.82 5.77
C GLN A 32 29.63 13.11 5.03
N LYS A 33 30.19 12.11 4.37
CA LYS A 33 31.42 12.23 3.61
C LYS A 33 31.19 12.92 2.26
N GLU A 34 30.17 12.44 1.52
CA GLU A 34 29.92 12.90 0.15
C GLU A 34 29.34 14.33 0.10
N PHE A 35 28.63 14.76 1.14
CA PHE A 35 28.01 16.08 1.25
C PHE A 35 28.35 16.76 2.60
N SER A 36 29.65 16.75 2.96
CA SER A 36 30.11 17.20 4.29
C SER A 36 29.65 18.62 4.61
N GLU A 37 29.84 19.57 3.71
CA GLU A 37 29.46 20.98 3.92
C GLU A 37 27.94 21.16 4.15
N ILE A 38 27.12 20.44 3.39
CA ILE A 38 25.65 20.48 3.53
C ILE A 38 25.23 19.86 4.85
N MET A 39 25.81 18.72 5.18
CA MET A 39 25.45 17.99 6.40
C MET A 39 25.93 18.70 7.67
N GLU A 40 27.06 19.38 7.62
CA GLU A 40 27.57 20.26 8.70
C GLU A 40 26.71 21.52 8.87
N ALA A 41 26.15 22.05 7.78
CA ALA A 41 25.16 23.13 7.80
C ALA A 41 23.76 22.69 8.29
N GLY A 42 23.57 21.41 8.63
CA GLY A 42 22.34 20.85 9.20
C GLY A 42 21.47 20.06 8.24
N GLY A 43 21.87 19.88 6.99
CA GLY A 43 21.19 19.09 5.98
C GLY A 43 20.72 19.89 4.75
N PHE A 44 19.94 19.24 3.90
CA PHE A 44 19.46 19.81 2.63
C PHE A 44 18.26 20.74 2.82
N ASP A 45 18.20 21.81 2.03
CA ASP A 45 17.02 22.69 1.93
C ASP A 45 15.87 22.00 1.22
N THR A 46 16.18 21.13 0.24
CA THR A 46 15.15 20.43 -0.54
C THR A 46 15.62 19.04 -0.91
N VAL A 47 14.72 18.08 -0.70
CA VAL A 47 14.85 16.69 -1.18
C VAL A 47 13.66 16.38 -2.06
N ILE A 48 13.92 16.12 -3.36
CA ILE A 48 12.88 15.78 -4.32
C ILE A 48 13.18 14.42 -4.96
N GLY A 49 12.16 13.62 -5.24
CA GLY A 49 12.39 12.34 -5.87
C GLY A 49 11.15 11.51 -6.19
N ASN A 50 11.43 10.44 -6.92
CA ASN A 50 10.52 9.35 -7.20
C ASN A 50 11.17 8.06 -6.68
N PRO A 51 10.96 7.70 -5.40
CA PRO A 51 11.56 6.52 -4.82
C PRO A 51 11.05 5.23 -5.49
N PRO A 52 11.83 4.13 -5.50
CA PRO A 52 11.42 2.90 -6.14
C PRO A 52 10.22 2.24 -5.44
N TYR A 53 9.27 1.70 -6.23
CA TYR A 53 8.05 1.01 -5.76
C TYR A 53 8.27 -0.50 -5.74
N ILE A 54 9.23 -0.95 -4.94
CA ILE A 54 9.65 -2.36 -4.84
C ILE A 54 9.17 -2.91 -3.50
N ARG A 55 8.52 -4.08 -3.54
CA ARG A 55 8.11 -4.79 -2.33
C ARG A 55 9.31 -5.38 -1.61
N ILE A 56 9.30 -5.32 -0.31
CA ILE A 56 10.40 -5.85 0.51
C ILE A 56 10.65 -7.34 0.31
N GLN A 57 9.62 -8.14 -0.05
CA GLN A 57 9.78 -9.55 -0.35
C GLN A 57 10.71 -9.79 -1.55
N VAL A 58 10.60 -8.95 -2.59
CA VAL A 58 11.50 -9.02 -3.75
C VAL A 58 12.94 -8.70 -3.35
N MET A 59 13.13 -7.69 -2.51
CA MET A 59 14.45 -7.36 -1.97
C MET A 59 14.99 -8.47 -1.06
N GLN A 60 14.11 -9.15 -0.30
CA GLN A 60 14.50 -10.27 0.57
C GLN A 60 15.09 -11.45 -0.23
N GLU A 61 14.63 -11.65 -1.47
CA GLU A 61 15.19 -12.68 -2.36
C GLU A 61 16.56 -12.29 -2.94
N TRP A 62 16.78 -11.00 -3.18
CA TRP A 62 17.99 -10.51 -3.85
C TRP A 62 19.09 -10.04 -2.91
N THR A 63 18.72 -9.39 -1.81
CA THR A 63 19.65 -8.77 -0.86
C THR A 63 19.12 -8.86 0.58
N PRO A 64 19.02 -10.08 1.16
CA PRO A 64 18.46 -10.29 2.49
C PRO A 64 19.20 -9.50 3.58
N GLU A 65 20.53 -9.31 3.44
CA GLU A 65 21.36 -8.55 4.37
C GLU A 65 20.95 -7.07 4.39
N SER A 66 20.66 -6.50 3.22
CA SER A 66 20.16 -5.13 3.12
C SER A 66 18.81 -4.98 3.83
N VAL A 67 17.93 -5.96 3.69
CA VAL A 67 16.61 -5.95 4.35
C VAL A 67 16.74 -6.00 5.86
N GLU A 68 17.65 -6.83 6.38
CA GLU A 68 17.89 -6.93 7.82
C GLU A 68 18.45 -5.60 8.38
N TYR A 69 19.43 -4.99 7.70
CA TYR A 69 19.91 -3.67 8.05
C TYR A 69 18.79 -2.62 8.07
N LEU A 70 17.92 -2.58 7.05
CA LEU A 70 16.83 -1.62 6.99
C LEU A 70 15.87 -1.77 8.17
N LYS A 71 15.53 -3.01 8.58
CA LYS A 71 14.70 -3.28 9.75
C LYS A 71 15.29 -2.75 11.05
N GLN A 72 16.61 -2.86 11.21
CA GLN A 72 17.30 -2.36 12.40
C GLN A 72 17.41 -0.83 12.40
N LYS A 73 17.64 -0.24 11.23
CA LYS A 73 17.95 1.19 11.08
C LYS A 73 16.74 2.09 11.03
N TYR A 74 15.65 1.65 10.35
CA TYR A 74 14.50 2.50 10.04
C TYR A 74 13.23 2.02 10.74
N ARG A 75 12.50 2.95 11.35
CA ARG A 75 11.22 2.68 12.03
C ARG A 75 10.15 2.23 11.04
N THR A 76 10.16 2.79 9.83
CA THR A 76 9.22 2.45 8.76
C THR A 76 9.43 1.06 8.17
N ALA A 77 10.57 0.42 8.44
CA ALA A 77 10.92 -0.92 7.99
C ALA A 77 10.64 -2.03 9.02
N GLN A 78 10.15 -1.70 10.24
CA GLN A 78 10.08 -2.64 11.36
C GLN A 78 8.91 -3.62 11.28
N SER A 79 7.90 -3.38 10.45
CA SER A 79 6.70 -4.24 10.43
C SER A 79 6.19 -4.53 9.03
N GLY A 80 5.81 -5.79 8.83
CA GLY A 80 5.01 -6.24 7.70
C GLY A 80 5.71 -6.29 6.35
N ASN A 81 4.90 -6.44 5.33
CA ASN A 81 5.31 -6.51 3.93
C ASN A 81 5.16 -5.12 3.31
N TYR A 82 6.12 -4.25 3.55
CA TYR A 82 6.13 -2.88 3.05
C TYR A 82 6.77 -2.75 1.67
N ASP A 83 6.49 -1.63 1.01
CA ASP A 83 7.20 -1.20 -0.18
C ASP A 83 8.34 -0.25 0.25
N ILE A 84 9.52 -0.36 -0.38
CA ILE A 84 10.74 0.32 0.05
C ILE A 84 10.62 1.85 0.09
N TYR A 85 9.70 2.44 -0.66
CA TYR A 85 9.52 3.89 -0.70
C TYR A 85 9.21 4.50 0.69
N VAL A 86 8.61 3.74 1.63
CA VAL A 86 8.33 4.25 2.99
C VAL A 86 9.63 4.55 3.74
N VAL A 87 10.68 3.76 3.48
CA VAL A 87 12.01 3.95 4.05
C VAL A 87 12.70 5.18 3.43
N PHE A 88 12.51 5.38 2.11
CA PHE A 88 13.01 6.59 1.45
C PHE A 88 12.39 7.87 2.01
N VAL A 89 11.12 7.85 2.40
CA VAL A 89 10.49 9.00 3.05
C VAL A 89 11.15 9.30 4.41
N GLU A 90 11.35 8.28 5.25
CA GLU A 90 12.04 8.44 6.54
C GLU A 90 13.46 8.96 6.34
N ARG A 91 14.20 8.38 5.36
CA ARG A 91 15.56 8.84 5.05
C ARG A 91 15.56 10.27 4.53
N GLY A 92 14.69 10.62 3.59
CA GLY A 92 14.58 11.96 3.03
C GLY A 92 14.31 13.01 4.12
N LEU A 93 13.36 12.74 5.01
CA LEU A 93 13.09 13.60 6.17
C LEU A 93 14.34 13.78 7.08
N SER A 94 15.12 12.71 7.27
CA SER A 94 16.33 12.76 8.12
C SER A 94 17.46 13.60 7.51
N LEU A 95 17.45 13.77 6.18
CA LEU A 95 18.47 14.54 5.45
C LEU A 95 18.14 16.04 5.35
N LEU A 96 16.91 16.45 5.68
CA LEU A 96 16.53 17.86 5.65
C LEU A 96 17.15 18.67 6.78
N ASN A 97 17.50 19.92 6.50
CA ASN A 97 17.72 20.91 7.53
C ASN A 97 16.39 21.32 8.22
N LYS A 98 16.46 22.21 9.20
CA LYS A 98 15.28 22.61 10.01
C LYS A 98 14.15 23.25 9.19
N GLY A 99 14.47 23.97 8.12
CA GLY A 99 13.49 24.64 7.23
C GLY A 99 13.29 23.91 5.91
N GLY A 100 13.96 22.78 5.72
CA GLY A 100 13.97 22.04 4.47
C GLY A 100 12.66 21.35 4.14
N GLN A 101 12.42 21.13 2.84
CA GLN A 101 11.22 20.53 2.29
C GLN A 101 11.52 19.25 1.52
N LEU A 102 10.65 18.24 1.68
CA LEU A 102 10.66 16.99 0.91
C LEU A 102 9.46 16.97 -0.02
N GLY A 103 9.68 16.66 -1.29
CA GLY A 103 8.63 16.45 -2.27
C GLY A 103 8.81 15.15 -3.02
N PHE A 104 7.98 14.15 -2.76
CA PHE A 104 8.03 12.85 -3.42
C PHE A 104 6.75 12.52 -4.17
N ILE A 105 6.92 11.89 -5.35
CA ILE A 105 5.82 11.15 -5.97
C ILE A 105 5.92 9.71 -5.51
N LEU A 106 4.81 9.15 -4.99
CA LEU A 106 4.81 7.81 -4.41
C LEU A 106 3.39 7.20 -4.40
N PRO A 107 3.27 5.87 -4.25
CA PRO A 107 1.96 5.23 -4.13
C PRO A 107 1.20 5.70 -2.90
N HIS A 108 -0.07 6.10 -3.07
CA HIS A 108 -0.90 6.50 -1.93
C HIS A 108 -1.43 5.30 -1.11
N LYS A 109 -1.10 4.08 -1.50
CA LYS A 109 -1.54 2.85 -0.82
C LYS A 109 -1.22 2.82 0.68
N PHE A 110 -0.12 3.45 1.10
CA PHE A 110 0.24 3.53 2.51
C PHE A 110 -0.77 4.31 3.36
N PHE A 111 -1.69 5.07 2.77
CA PHE A 111 -2.73 5.80 3.50
C PHE A 111 -3.64 4.84 4.28
N ASN A 112 -3.95 3.69 3.71
CA ASN A 112 -4.89 2.72 4.29
C ASN A 112 -4.33 1.29 4.44
N ALA A 113 -3.14 1.00 3.91
CA ALA A 113 -2.52 -0.29 4.12
C ALA A 113 -1.91 -0.41 5.52
N GLN A 114 -1.97 -1.59 6.11
CA GLN A 114 -1.41 -1.86 7.43
C GLN A 114 0.09 -1.55 7.51
N TYR A 115 0.86 -1.91 6.48
CA TYR A 115 2.30 -1.63 6.43
C TYR A 115 2.64 -0.13 6.44
N GLY A 116 1.70 0.73 6.08
CA GLY A 116 1.88 2.19 6.08
C GLY A 116 1.80 2.83 7.47
N GLU A 117 1.34 2.10 8.48
CA GLU A 117 1.13 2.62 9.83
C GLU A 117 2.41 3.24 10.46
N PRO A 118 3.60 2.63 10.39
CA PRO A 118 4.81 3.25 10.92
C PRO A 118 5.18 4.58 10.24
N LEU A 119 4.96 4.69 8.91
CA LEU A 119 5.17 5.94 8.19
C LEU A 119 4.13 7.00 8.59
N ARG A 120 2.84 6.64 8.66
CA ARG A 120 1.78 7.54 9.13
C ARG A 120 2.08 8.06 10.53
N ARG A 121 2.52 7.18 11.43
CA ARG A 121 2.94 7.54 12.80
C ARG A 121 4.12 8.51 12.82
N LEU A 122 5.13 8.27 11.97
CA LEU A 122 6.30 9.14 11.84
C LEU A 122 5.87 10.55 11.43
N ILE A 123 5.08 10.65 10.35
CA ILE A 123 4.59 11.93 9.81
C ILE A 123 3.71 12.66 10.83
N ALA A 124 2.79 11.94 11.46
CA ALA A 124 1.87 12.49 12.46
C ALA A 124 2.60 13.03 13.70
N LYS A 125 3.56 12.24 14.23
CA LYS A 125 4.32 12.62 15.45
C LYS A 125 5.08 13.93 15.27
N GLY A 126 5.67 14.13 14.09
CA GLY A 126 6.41 15.35 13.79
C GLY A 126 5.57 16.46 13.18
N LYS A 127 4.27 16.22 12.90
CA LYS A 127 3.40 17.13 12.16
C LYS A 127 4.01 17.58 10.83
N HIS A 128 4.66 16.64 10.15
CA HIS A 128 5.49 16.92 8.98
C HIS A 128 4.71 17.19 7.69
N LEU A 129 3.44 16.77 7.59
CA LEU A 129 2.68 16.88 6.35
C LEU A 129 2.32 18.34 6.03
N THR A 130 2.76 18.80 4.86
CA THR A 130 2.46 20.14 4.36
C THR A 130 1.42 20.11 3.24
N GLU A 131 1.52 19.11 2.35
CA GLU A 131 0.60 19.00 1.23
C GLU A 131 0.52 17.56 0.70
N VAL A 132 -0.66 17.21 0.19
CA VAL A 132 -0.90 16.02 -0.63
C VAL A 132 -1.65 16.42 -1.89
N VAL A 133 -1.11 16.07 -3.07
CA VAL A 133 -1.85 16.12 -4.34
C VAL A 133 -2.21 14.69 -4.73
N HIS A 134 -3.50 14.35 -4.68
CA HIS A 134 -4.00 12.99 -4.83
C HIS A 134 -4.63 12.80 -6.21
N PHE A 135 -4.05 11.94 -7.04
CA PHE A 135 -4.50 11.68 -8.41
C PHE A 135 -5.62 10.63 -8.53
N GLY A 136 -6.18 10.19 -7.41
CA GLY A 136 -7.27 9.19 -7.41
C GLY A 136 -6.86 7.89 -8.10
N HIS A 137 -7.66 7.49 -9.10
CA HIS A 137 -7.42 6.29 -9.91
C HIS A 137 -6.76 6.62 -11.26
N GLN A 138 -6.27 7.83 -11.44
CA GLN A 138 -5.64 8.24 -12.68
C GLN A 138 -4.20 7.70 -12.76
N GLN A 139 -3.82 7.21 -13.93
CA GLN A 139 -2.48 6.71 -14.20
C GLN A 139 -1.56 7.87 -14.58
N VAL A 140 -0.71 8.28 -13.65
CA VAL A 140 0.28 9.35 -13.89
C VAL A 140 1.40 8.87 -14.81
N PHE A 141 1.76 7.60 -14.71
CA PHE A 141 2.79 6.95 -15.54
C PHE A 141 2.16 5.96 -16.51
N ALA A 142 2.49 6.09 -17.79
CA ALA A 142 2.01 5.17 -18.82
C ALA A 142 2.46 3.74 -18.52
N GLY A 143 1.52 2.78 -18.58
CA GLY A 143 1.80 1.36 -18.36
C GLY A 143 1.98 0.93 -16.89
N ALA A 144 1.91 1.86 -15.93
CA ALA A 144 1.96 1.52 -14.52
C ALA A 144 0.55 1.33 -13.93
N SER A 145 0.33 0.24 -13.20
CA SER A 145 -0.93 -0.03 -12.48
C SER A 145 -1.02 0.64 -11.10
N THR A 146 0.01 1.39 -10.72
CA THR A 146 0.12 2.00 -9.39
C THR A 146 -0.49 3.40 -9.38
N TYR A 147 -1.43 3.62 -8.48
CA TYR A 147 -2.01 4.93 -8.21
C TYR A 147 -1.13 5.72 -7.26
N THR A 148 -0.78 6.94 -7.64
CA THR A 148 0.20 7.77 -6.95
C THR A 148 -0.40 9.05 -6.38
N CYS A 149 0.36 9.70 -5.51
CA CYS A 149 0.15 11.07 -5.06
C CYS A 149 1.49 11.82 -5.04
N LEU A 150 1.44 13.14 -5.08
CA LEU A 150 2.56 13.95 -4.60
C LEU A 150 2.37 14.16 -3.11
N MET A 151 3.43 13.98 -2.36
CA MET A 151 3.45 14.21 -0.92
C MET A 151 4.59 15.17 -0.59
N PHE A 152 4.24 16.23 0.11
CA PHE A 152 5.19 17.24 0.58
C PHE A 152 5.25 17.22 2.09
N LEU A 153 6.46 17.19 2.61
CA LEU A 153 6.74 17.16 4.04
C LEU A 153 7.78 18.23 4.37
N ASP A 154 7.77 18.72 5.60
CA ASP A 154 8.85 19.50 6.17
C ASP A 154 9.17 19.09 7.63
N ARG A 155 10.15 19.73 8.24
CA ARG A 155 10.50 19.49 9.63
C ARG A 155 9.91 20.54 10.59
N THR A 156 9.08 21.44 10.08
CA THR A 156 8.39 22.44 10.87
C THR A 156 7.02 21.92 11.27
N ALA A 157 6.73 21.86 12.57
CA ALA A 157 5.40 21.44 13.03
C ALA A 157 4.34 22.46 12.60
N ARG A 158 3.28 21.98 11.97
CA ARG A 158 2.16 22.77 11.45
C ARG A 158 0.83 22.33 12.07
N ASP A 159 -0.15 23.20 12.05
CA ASP A 159 -1.50 22.90 12.53
C ASP A 159 -2.46 22.52 11.40
N THR A 160 -2.10 22.87 10.16
CA THR A 160 -2.87 22.55 8.95
C THR A 160 -1.96 22.03 7.84
N PHE A 161 -2.56 21.32 6.89
CA PHE A 161 -1.93 20.90 5.64
C PHE A 161 -2.90 21.06 4.48
N ARG A 162 -2.38 21.19 3.26
CA ARG A 162 -3.18 21.29 2.04
C ARG A 162 -3.43 19.89 1.44
N PHE A 163 -4.68 19.60 1.11
CA PHE A 163 -5.06 18.43 0.35
C PHE A 163 -5.71 18.85 -0.96
N ALA A 164 -5.15 18.42 -2.08
CA ALA A 164 -5.67 18.66 -3.41
C ALA A 164 -6.08 17.33 -4.05
N LYS A 165 -7.32 17.22 -4.52
CA LYS A 165 -7.80 16.10 -5.31
C LYS A 165 -7.80 16.50 -6.79
N VAL A 166 -7.19 15.66 -7.62
CA VAL A 166 -7.12 15.86 -9.07
C VAL A 166 -8.06 14.88 -9.76
N ASP A 167 -9.14 15.41 -10.35
CA ASP A 167 -10.12 14.61 -11.07
C ASP A 167 -9.81 14.54 -12.58
N ASP A 168 -9.05 15.52 -13.13
CA ASP A 168 -8.57 15.56 -14.51
C ASP A 168 -7.07 15.87 -14.53
N LEU A 169 -6.28 14.84 -14.87
CA LEU A 169 -4.81 14.94 -14.89
C LEU A 169 -4.30 15.89 -15.98
N ASP A 170 -4.93 15.93 -17.14
CA ASP A 170 -4.50 16.78 -18.24
C ASP A 170 -4.84 18.25 -17.97
N GLN A 171 -5.94 18.51 -17.32
CA GLN A 171 -6.26 19.84 -16.82
C GLN A 171 -5.25 20.26 -15.75
N TRP A 172 -4.97 19.38 -14.78
CA TRP A 172 -4.02 19.67 -13.70
C TRP A 172 -2.61 19.98 -14.22
N ARG A 173 -2.14 19.23 -15.23
CA ARG A 173 -0.83 19.50 -15.87
C ARG A 173 -0.74 20.89 -16.51
N ARG A 174 -1.87 21.44 -16.95
CA ARG A 174 -1.91 22.76 -17.60
C ARG A 174 -2.01 23.91 -16.60
N VAL A 175 -2.79 23.74 -15.53
CA VAL A 175 -3.14 24.83 -14.61
C VAL A 175 -2.62 24.65 -13.19
N GLY A 176 -2.16 23.44 -12.83
CA GLY A 176 -1.58 23.16 -11.52
C GLY A 176 -2.57 23.12 -10.35
N THR A 177 -3.90 23.23 -10.61
CA THR A 177 -4.93 23.30 -9.57
C THR A 177 -5.88 22.12 -9.63
N GLY A 178 -6.35 21.70 -8.46
CA GLY A 178 -7.38 20.66 -8.26
C GLY A 178 -8.43 21.15 -7.27
N ASP A 179 -9.30 20.24 -6.81
CA ASP A 179 -10.18 20.52 -5.66
C ASP A 179 -9.34 20.58 -4.39
N GLU A 180 -9.08 21.78 -3.90
CA GLU A 180 -8.18 22.03 -2.77
C GLU A 180 -8.98 22.26 -1.48
N SER A 181 -8.43 21.77 -0.38
CA SER A 181 -8.95 22.03 0.97
C SER A 181 -7.80 22.11 1.95
N GLU A 182 -7.86 23.09 2.83
CA GLU A 182 -7.00 23.13 4.01
C GLU A 182 -7.60 22.25 5.10
N MET A 183 -6.79 21.37 5.67
CA MET A 183 -7.21 20.38 6.65
C MET A 183 -6.41 20.49 7.94
N PRO A 184 -7.03 20.27 9.11
CA PRO A 184 -6.30 20.25 10.36
C PRO A 184 -5.35 19.03 10.41
N VAL A 185 -4.13 19.24 10.90
CA VAL A 185 -3.12 18.18 11.03
C VAL A 185 -3.55 17.06 11.99
N THR A 186 -4.55 17.28 12.83
CA THR A 186 -5.16 16.25 13.69
C THR A 186 -5.78 15.09 12.91
N ARG A 187 -6.08 15.27 11.62
CA ARG A 187 -6.47 14.18 10.71
C ARG A 187 -5.31 13.28 10.30
N VAL A 188 -4.09 13.76 10.48
CA VAL A 188 -2.86 13.01 10.21
C VAL A 188 -2.48 12.27 11.49
N ASN A 189 -2.82 10.99 11.56
CA ASN A 189 -2.55 10.13 12.71
C ASN A 189 -2.02 8.76 12.23
N SER A 190 -1.80 7.81 13.12
CA SER A 190 -1.33 6.48 12.77
C SER A 190 -2.38 5.59 12.13
N ALA A 191 -3.68 5.89 12.32
CA ALA A 191 -4.78 5.21 11.67
C ALA A 191 -4.81 5.49 10.16
N GLU A 192 -5.75 4.89 9.47
CA GLU A 192 -5.92 5.08 8.03
C GLU A 192 -6.28 6.53 7.69
N TRP A 193 -5.69 7.04 6.61
CA TRP A 193 -5.96 8.38 6.13
C TRP A 193 -7.05 8.36 5.05
N ALA A 194 -8.17 8.98 5.36
CA ALA A 194 -9.27 9.20 4.44
C ALA A 194 -9.46 10.70 4.21
N PHE A 195 -8.62 11.29 3.36
CA PHE A 195 -8.73 12.68 2.99
C PHE A 195 -9.75 12.86 1.86
N SER A 196 -10.56 13.89 1.95
CA SER A 196 -11.55 14.24 0.93
C SER A 196 -11.68 15.76 0.83
N ALA A 197 -11.57 16.28 -0.39
CA ALA A 197 -11.78 17.69 -0.67
C ALA A 197 -13.25 17.99 -0.97
N GLY A 198 -13.65 19.26 -0.84
CA GLY A 198 -14.97 19.76 -1.21
C GLY A 198 -16.13 19.16 -0.39
N LYS A 199 -17.31 19.08 -1.02
CA LYS A 199 -18.55 18.60 -0.39
C LYS A 199 -18.47 17.16 0.14
N GLY A 200 -17.61 16.32 -0.45
CA GLY A 200 -17.40 14.94 -0.01
C GLY A 200 -16.80 14.85 1.40
N GLY A 201 -15.93 15.76 1.78
CA GLY A 201 -15.33 15.80 3.12
C GLY A 201 -16.37 16.01 4.22
N THR A 202 -17.31 16.91 4.00
CA THR A 202 -18.40 17.20 4.95
C THR A 202 -19.34 16.00 5.12
N LEU A 203 -19.59 15.25 4.04
CA LEU A 203 -20.42 14.03 4.13
C LEU A 203 -19.72 12.93 4.92
N LEU A 204 -18.43 12.68 4.66
CA LEU A 204 -17.64 11.69 5.41
C LEU A 204 -17.56 12.04 6.91
N GLU A 205 -17.45 13.31 7.27
CA GLU A 205 -17.50 13.74 8.66
C GLU A 205 -18.86 13.45 9.31
N LYS A 206 -19.96 13.72 8.62
CA LYS A 206 -21.31 13.39 9.09
C LYS A 206 -21.47 11.89 9.28
N LEU A 207 -21.08 11.09 8.29
CA LEU A 207 -21.12 9.62 8.37
C LEU A 207 -20.20 9.10 9.50
N GLY A 208 -19.04 9.73 9.69
CA GLY A 208 -18.12 9.39 10.77
C GLY A 208 -18.71 9.55 12.18
N ARG A 209 -19.71 10.41 12.36
CA ARG A 209 -20.41 10.64 13.66
C ARG A 209 -21.57 9.68 13.90
N ILE A 210 -21.99 8.92 12.87
CA ILE A 210 -23.09 7.95 13.01
C ILE A 210 -22.58 6.72 13.75
N THR A 211 -23.30 6.31 14.76
CA THR A 211 -23.08 5.07 15.53
C THR A 211 -24.39 4.27 15.58
N PRO A 212 -24.34 2.95 15.65
CA PRO A 212 -23.13 2.10 15.67
C PRO A 212 -22.42 2.03 14.31
N LYS A 213 -21.14 1.73 14.33
CA LYS A 213 -20.37 1.40 13.13
C LYS A 213 -20.64 -0.04 12.69
N LEU A 214 -20.23 -0.38 11.43
CA LEU A 214 -20.38 -1.75 10.95
C LEU A 214 -19.65 -2.77 11.85
N GLU A 215 -18.46 -2.41 12.33
CA GLU A 215 -17.67 -3.22 13.27
C GLU A 215 -18.38 -3.46 14.61
N ASP A 216 -19.20 -2.53 15.06
CA ASP A 216 -19.95 -2.63 16.33
C ASP A 216 -21.15 -3.59 16.24
N VAL A 217 -21.63 -3.86 15.01
CA VAL A 217 -22.84 -4.67 14.73
C VAL A 217 -22.55 -5.97 13.99
N THR A 218 -21.28 -6.30 13.77
CA THR A 218 -20.84 -7.52 13.12
C THR A 218 -19.83 -8.25 13.99
N ASP A 219 -19.99 -9.55 14.14
CA ASP A 219 -19.02 -10.39 14.86
C ASP A 219 -17.72 -10.51 14.07
N ARG A 220 -17.79 -10.46 12.75
CA ARG A 220 -16.65 -10.65 11.87
C ARG A 220 -16.85 -10.03 10.50
N ILE A 221 -15.83 -9.31 10.02
CA ILE A 221 -15.73 -8.82 8.65
C ILE A 221 -14.58 -9.57 7.98
N PHE A 222 -14.87 -10.29 6.89
CA PHE A 222 -13.85 -11.08 6.20
C PHE A 222 -14.05 -11.08 4.70
N GLN A 223 -12.98 -11.36 3.99
CA GLN A 223 -13.06 -11.59 2.54
C GLN A 223 -13.65 -12.97 2.28
N GLY A 224 -14.58 -13.09 1.34
CA GLY A 224 -15.10 -14.37 0.87
C GLY A 224 -14.02 -15.27 0.28
N LEU A 225 -14.44 -16.43 -0.24
CA LEU A 225 -13.52 -17.39 -0.84
C LEU A 225 -12.66 -16.74 -1.93
N LYS A 226 -11.34 -16.90 -1.79
CA LYS A 226 -10.35 -16.47 -2.75
C LYS A 226 -9.58 -17.68 -3.23
N THR A 227 -9.69 -18.00 -4.51
CA THR A 227 -8.89 -19.04 -5.13
C THR A 227 -7.72 -18.39 -5.87
N SER A 228 -6.58 -19.04 -5.88
CA SER A 228 -5.45 -18.62 -6.73
C SER A 228 -5.60 -19.09 -8.18
N ALA A 229 -6.65 -19.87 -8.47
CA ALA A 229 -6.88 -20.49 -9.77
C ALA A 229 -8.39 -20.60 -10.08
N ASP A 230 -9.06 -19.46 -10.19
CA ASP A 230 -10.51 -19.38 -10.44
C ASP A 230 -10.97 -20.27 -11.62
N LYS A 231 -10.21 -20.32 -12.69
CA LYS A 231 -10.54 -21.12 -13.88
C LYS A 231 -10.59 -22.63 -13.60
N ILE A 232 -9.87 -23.10 -12.58
CA ILE A 232 -9.86 -24.52 -12.16
C ILE A 232 -10.99 -24.80 -11.20
N TYR A 233 -11.15 -23.96 -10.19
CA TYR A 233 -12.08 -24.22 -9.08
C TYR A 233 -13.50 -23.73 -9.32
N ILE A 234 -13.71 -22.78 -10.22
CA ILE A 234 -15.06 -22.28 -10.55
C ILE A 234 -15.54 -22.97 -11.82
N VAL A 235 -16.63 -23.72 -11.68
CA VAL A 235 -17.24 -24.54 -12.74
C VAL A 235 -18.71 -24.18 -12.93
N GLU A 236 -19.28 -24.55 -14.07
CA GLU A 236 -20.70 -24.30 -14.37
C GLU A 236 -21.51 -25.58 -14.27
N GLU A 237 -22.59 -25.58 -13.48
CA GLU A 237 -23.55 -26.66 -13.43
C GLU A 237 -24.32 -26.74 -14.74
N LYS A 238 -24.36 -27.93 -15.35
CA LYS A 238 -25.14 -28.23 -16.57
C LYS A 238 -26.33 -29.13 -16.27
N GLU A 239 -26.14 -30.13 -15.41
CA GLU A 239 -27.19 -31.09 -15.04
C GLU A 239 -26.93 -31.63 -13.65
N ARG A 240 -27.99 -31.79 -12.85
CA ARG A 240 -27.86 -32.37 -11.48
C ARG A 240 -28.71 -33.63 -11.40
N ARG A 241 -28.10 -34.70 -10.93
CA ARG A 241 -28.73 -35.96 -10.54
C ARG A 241 -28.57 -36.18 -9.05
N LYS A 242 -29.20 -37.24 -8.54
CA LYS A 242 -29.16 -37.55 -7.12
C LYS A 242 -27.72 -37.76 -6.60
N ASP A 243 -26.91 -38.48 -7.35
CA ASP A 243 -25.62 -38.99 -6.92
C ASP A 243 -24.44 -38.30 -7.65
N CYS A 244 -24.70 -37.42 -8.62
CA CYS A 244 -23.67 -36.72 -9.38
C CYS A 244 -24.18 -35.45 -10.04
N VAL A 245 -23.26 -34.52 -10.33
CA VAL A 245 -23.50 -33.25 -11.01
C VAL A 245 -22.64 -33.18 -12.26
N ARG A 246 -23.22 -32.92 -13.41
CA ARG A 246 -22.49 -32.63 -14.64
C ARG A 246 -22.10 -31.17 -14.64
N ILE A 247 -20.83 -30.91 -14.69
CA ILE A 247 -20.24 -29.57 -14.70
C ILE A 247 -19.46 -29.34 -15.99
N PHE A 248 -19.37 -28.07 -16.40
CA PHE A 248 -18.43 -27.63 -17.43
C PHE A 248 -17.23 -26.96 -16.76
N SER A 249 -16.03 -27.39 -17.11
CA SER A 249 -14.77 -26.81 -16.67
C SER A 249 -14.26 -25.77 -17.67
N PRO A 250 -14.19 -24.47 -17.32
CA PRO A 250 -13.64 -23.44 -18.21
C PRO A 250 -12.16 -23.65 -18.53
N GLU A 251 -11.39 -24.21 -17.63
CA GLU A 251 -9.95 -24.49 -17.85
C GLU A 251 -9.74 -25.63 -18.86
N LYS A 252 -10.54 -26.69 -18.73
CA LYS A 252 -10.40 -27.88 -19.58
C LYS A 252 -11.23 -27.84 -20.85
N GLN A 253 -12.17 -26.87 -20.95
CA GLN A 253 -13.14 -26.77 -22.04
C GLN A 253 -13.92 -28.09 -22.27
N ALA A 254 -14.26 -28.80 -21.16
CA ALA A 254 -14.90 -30.10 -21.19
C ALA A 254 -15.88 -30.26 -20.03
N GLU A 255 -16.79 -31.23 -20.18
CA GLU A 255 -17.76 -31.60 -19.16
C GLU A 255 -17.31 -32.82 -18.36
N TYR A 256 -17.61 -32.84 -17.08
CA TYR A 256 -17.30 -33.92 -16.15
C TYR A 256 -18.46 -34.19 -15.22
N TRP A 257 -18.59 -35.43 -14.76
CA TRP A 257 -19.50 -35.80 -13.67
C TRP A 257 -18.70 -35.85 -12.36
N LEU A 258 -19.14 -35.08 -11.37
CA LEU A 258 -18.50 -34.99 -10.05
C LEU A 258 -19.52 -35.29 -8.94
N GLU A 259 -19.01 -35.69 -7.77
CA GLU A 259 -19.82 -35.88 -6.58
C GLU A 259 -20.40 -34.52 -6.09
N PRO A 260 -21.69 -34.51 -5.67
CA PRO A 260 -22.35 -33.29 -5.21
C PRO A 260 -21.67 -32.65 -3.99
N ASP A 261 -21.10 -33.45 -3.12
CA ASP A 261 -20.48 -32.99 -1.86
C ASP A 261 -19.24 -32.13 -2.06
N LEU A 262 -18.60 -32.25 -3.24
CA LEU A 262 -17.44 -31.43 -3.61
C LEU A 262 -17.85 -30.05 -4.19
N LEU A 263 -19.14 -29.84 -4.44
CA LEU A 263 -19.62 -28.72 -5.22
C LEU A 263 -20.56 -27.83 -4.39
N HIS A 264 -20.17 -26.56 -4.22
CA HIS A 264 -20.97 -25.58 -3.49
C HIS A 264 -21.38 -24.42 -4.39
N PRO A 265 -22.62 -23.91 -4.27
CA PRO A 265 -23.06 -22.73 -5.03
C PRO A 265 -22.16 -21.53 -4.78
N LEU A 266 -21.75 -20.82 -5.86
CA LEU A 266 -20.89 -19.64 -5.79
C LEU A 266 -21.61 -18.42 -6.36
N VAL A 267 -21.75 -17.39 -5.54
CA VAL A 267 -22.28 -16.08 -5.90
C VAL A 267 -21.15 -15.10 -6.09
N LYS A 268 -21.12 -14.34 -7.16
CA LYS A 268 -20.20 -13.21 -7.38
C LYS A 268 -20.92 -11.88 -7.20
N GLY A 269 -20.19 -10.80 -6.95
CA GLY A 269 -20.74 -9.48 -6.64
C GLY A 269 -21.76 -8.96 -7.66
N GLY A 270 -21.62 -9.28 -8.95
CA GLY A 270 -22.59 -8.89 -9.99
C GLY A 270 -23.89 -9.69 -10.00
N ASP A 271 -24.00 -10.78 -9.26
CA ASP A 271 -25.20 -11.63 -9.21
C ASP A 271 -26.22 -11.12 -8.19
N SER A 272 -25.76 -10.42 -7.16
CA SER A 272 -26.61 -9.89 -6.09
C SER A 272 -27.44 -8.70 -6.59
N LYS A 273 -28.77 -8.79 -6.38
CA LYS A 273 -29.71 -7.68 -6.63
C LYS A 273 -30.49 -7.36 -5.35
N PRO A 274 -30.88 -6.10 -5.14
CA PRO A 274 -31.68 -5.74 -3.97
C PRO A 274 -32.97 -6.57 -3.90
N TYR A 275 -33.28 -7.09 -2.73
CA TYR A 275 -34.53 -7.80 -2.42
C TYR A 275 -34.84 -9.02 -3.29
N SER A 276 -33.84 -9.66 -3.90
CA SER A 276 -34.03 -10.86 -4.70
C SER A 276 -33.11 -12.01 -4.27
N LEU A 277 -33.63 -13.24 -4.33
CA LEU A 277 -32.80 -14.43 -4.13
C LEU A 277 -31.89 -14.60 -5.33
N THR A 278 -30.60 -14.61 -5.08
CA THR A 278 -29.58 -14.84 -6.10
C THR A 278 -29.55 -16.32 -6.46
N ARG A 279 -29.83 -16.64 -7.73
CA ARG A 279 -29.62 -17.97 -8.30
C ARG A 279 -28.45 -17.92 -9.26
N THR A 280 -27.57 -18.90 -9.16
CA THR A 280 -26.40 -19.02 -10.02
C THR A 280 -26.21 -20.48 -10.43
N ASN A 281 -25.75 -20.70 -11.65
CA ASN A 281 -25.30 -22.00 -12.14
C ASN A 281 -23.79 -22.21 -11.88
N ARG A 282 -23.14 -21.25 -11.21
CA ARG A 282 -21.73 -21.37 -10.83
C ARG A 282 -21.62 -22.18 -9.55
N LEU A 283 -20.69 -23.11 -9.60
CA LEU A 283 -20.28 -23.92 -8.44
C LEU A 283 -18.79 -23.71 -8.18
N ILE A 284 -18.40 -23.79 -6.93
CA ILE A 284 -17.01 -23.91 -6.54
C ILE A 284 -16.69 -25.35 -6.14
N LEU A 285 -15.61 -25.88 -6.72
CA LEU A 285 -15.04 -27.16 -6.31
C LEU A 285 -14.27 -26.95 -5.01
N PHE A 286 -14.75 -27.60 -3.93
CA PHE A 286 -14.20 -27.46 -2.59
C PHE A 286 -13.85 -28.85 -2.03
N PRO A 287 -12.62 -29.35 -2.31
CA PRO A 287 -12.21 -30.72 -1.97
C PRO A 287 -11.78 -30.90 -0.50
N TYR A 288 -12.16 -29.98 0.38
CA TYR A 288 -11.76 -30.02 1.79
C TYR A 288 -12.93 -30.47 2.67
N ALA A 289 -12.66 -31.37 3.61
CA ALA A 289 -13.63 -31.73 4.64
C ALA A 289 -13.92 -30.52 5.55
N LYS A 290 -15.19 -30.26 5.85
CA LYS A 290 -15.54 -29.30 6.91
C LYS A 290 -15.04 -29.89 8.24
N GLN A 291 -14.14 -29.18 8.93
CA GLN A 291 -13.94 -29.45 10.36
C GLN A 291 -15.24 -29.07 11.07
N THR A 292 -15.92 -30.06 11.61
CA THR A 292 -16.97 -29.85 12.62
C THR A 292 -16.25 -29.50 13.90
N ASP A 293 -16.45 -28.28 14.39
CA ASP A 293 -16.08 -27.90 15.78
C ASP A 293 -16.90 -28.66 16.78
#